data_ccaa915dc3a2a950941f9ecabc0f2e5b
#
_entry.id   ccaa915dc3a2a950941f9ecabc0f2e5b
#
_cell.length_a   1.000
_cell.length_b   1.000
_cell.length_c   1.000
_cell.angle_alpha   90.00
_cell.angle_beta   90.00
_cell.angle_gamma   90.00
#
_symmetry.space_group_name_H-M   'P 1'
#
loop_
_entity.id
_entity.type
_entity.pdbx_description
1 polymer ?
#
loop_
_entity_poly.entity_id
_entity_poly.type
_entity_poly.pdbx_seq_one_letter_code
_entity_poly.pdbx_strand_id
1 'polypeptide(L)'
;MASPTPAARALLLAAASLLLAAAPATAQSDGEGTVTWSVRPADASGEDGRAWVEQELDPGEAATEYMAVHNLSDTEVVFRLSAADGFFQDNGRFSMLPSDEPSTDAGLWIEVQEEVAVGPDETAVVPFTTTVPDNATPGDHAAGIAASVLSEQAGEDGATVGVESRVGFRVMTRVTGALAPSASIEDVSSSYALSWNPLAPGRAQVTFTVVNTGNARLLVTGAATAAGREAAFPGPEEIDQELMPGDERRFTVTVDDVWPSVFVPATLNVTPVVAGEGEGTPVDTATADAGFWAVPWPQLIALAGIGLLIGSSLWGRRRSKARLEHLLEEAREEGRREAAEPV
;
A
#
# COMPACT_ATOMS: atom_id res chain seq x y z
N MET A 1 -4.23 -83.27 -4.10
CA MET A 1 -3.36 -82.16 -3.59
C MET A 1 -2.03 -82.27 -4.29
N ALA A 2 -1.78 -81.44 -5.29
CA ALA A 2 -0.56 -81.44 -6.09
C ALA A 2 0.49 -80.55 -5.43
N SER A 3 1.65 -81.13 -5.10
CA SER A 3 2.81 -80.36 -4.56
C SER A 3 3.44 -79.50 -5.67
N PRO A 4 3.79 -78.25 -5.40
CA PRO A 4 4.40 -77.38 -6.39
C PRO A 4 5.81 -77.85 -6.76
N THR A 5 6.14 -77.83 -8.05
CA THR A 5 7.40 -78.19 -8.65
C THR A 5 8.58 -77.30 -8.16
N PRO A 6 9.81 -77.83 -8.13
CA PRO A 6 10.98 -77.12 -7.60
C PRO A 6 11.28 -75.82 -8.34
N ALA A 7 10.86 -75.68 -9.57
CA ALA A 7 10.98 -74.46 -10.35
C ALA A 7 10.10 -73.25 -9.80
N ALA A 8 8.93 -73.57 -9.26
CA ALA A 8 8.05 -72.54 -8.66
C ALA A 8 8.56 -72.05 -7.30
N ARG A 9 9.32 -72.87 -6.56
CA ARG A 9 9.96 -72.43 -5.30
C ARG A 9 11.19 -71.58 -5.53
N ALA A 10 11.94 -71.83 -6.61
CA ALA A 10 13.06 -70.94 -6.99
C ALA A 10 12.63 -69.56 -7.44
N LEU A 11 11.48 -69.45 -8.14
CA LEU A 11 10.93 -68.13 -8.56
C LEU A 11 10.37 -67.30 -7.38
N LEU A 12 9.78 -67.99 -6.37
CA LEU A 12 9.28 -67.34 -5.17
C LEU A 12 10.41 -66.80 -4.25
N LEU A 13 11.53 -67.51 -4.18
CA LEU A 13 12.71 -67.06 -3.43
C LEU A 13 13.48 -65.97 -4.14
N ALA A 14 13.50 -65.91 -5.46
CA ALA A 14 14.07 -64.78 -6.24
C ALA A 14 13.23 -63.49 -6.16
N ALA A 15 11.89 -63.60 -6.11
CA ALA A 15 10.99 -62.49 -5.93
C ALA A 15 11.05 -61.90 -4.51
N ALA A 16 11.27 -62.72 -3.48
CA ALA A 16 11.42 -62.25 -2.10
C ALA A 16 12.76 -61.52 -1.85
N SER A 17 13.84 -61.91 -2.57
CA SER A 17 15.14 -61.23 -2.45
C SER A 17 15.21 -59.88 -3.21
N LEU A 18 14.34 -59.64 -4.21
CA LEU A 18 14.27 -58.34 -4.89
C LEU A 18 13.47 -57.29 -4.10
N LEU A 19 12.60 -57.72 -3.16
CA LEU A 19 11.81 -56.83 -2.33
C LEU A 19 12.53 -56.32 -1.08
N LEU A 20 13.70 -56.85 -0.71
CA LEU A 20 14.48 -56.40 0.43
C LEU A 20 15.57 -55.35 0.09
N ALA A 21 15.73 -54.98 -1.19
CA ALA A 21 16.75 -54.00 -1.62
C ALA A 21 16.20 -52.59 -1.89
N ALA A 22 14.91 -52.34 -1.65
CA ALA A 22 14.35 -50.97 -1.65
C ALA A 22 14.40 -50.41 -0.23
N ALA A 23 15.60 -50.16 0.30
CA ALA A 23 15.75 -49.20 1.37
C ALA A 23 15.27 -47.82 0.81
N PRO A 24 14.35 -47.11 1.51
CA PRO A 24 14.10 -45.75 1.13
C PRO A 24 15.44 -45.02 1.25
N ALA A 25 15.96 -44.51 0.14
CA ALA A 25 16.96 -43.47 0.17
C ALA A 25 16.25 -42.28 0.87
N THR A 26 16.48 -42.15 2.17
CA THR A 26 16.28 -40.86 2.82
C THR A 26 17.25 -39.95 2.09
N ALA A 27 16.76 -39.17 1.15
CA ALA A 27 17.42 -37.94 0.75
C ALA A 27 17.56 -37.16 2.05
N GLN A 28 18.72 -37.21 2.69
CA GLN A 28 19.16 -36.18 3.57
C GLN A 28 19.20 -34.94 2.68
N SER A 29 18.16 -34.11 2.76
CA SER A 29 18.33 -32.73 2.44
C SER A 29 19.30 -32.23 3.52
N ASP A 30 20.55 -32.09 3.16
CA ASP A 30 21.42 -31.13 3.80
C ASP A 30 20.80 -29.73 3.53
N GLY A 31 19.62 -29.48 4.12
CA GLY A 31 19.08 -28.15 4.23
C GLY A 31 20.02 -27.43 5.17
N GLU A 32 20.85 -26.54 4.63
CA GLU A 32 21.39 -25.47 5.46
C GLU A 32 20.22 -24.93 6.26
N GLY A 33 20.29 -25.08 7.58
CA GLY A 33 19.19 -24.66 8.47
C GLY A 33 18.87 -23.20 8.16
N THR A 34 17.59 -22.90 8.00
CA THR A 34 17.14 -21.53 7.72
C THR A 34 17.68 -20.61 8.80
N VAL A 35 18.62 -19.71 8.45
CA VAL A 35 19.15 -18.72 9.38
C VAL A 35 18.04 -17.75 9.75
N THR A 36 17.77 -17.63 11.04
CA THR A 36 16.75 -16.73 11.59
C THR A 36 17.38 -15.85 12.66
N TRP A 37 17.11 -14.55 12.59
CA TRP A 37 17.67 -13.58 13.55
C TRP A 37 16.77 -12.38 13.71
N SER A 38 17.03 -11.60 14.75
CA SER A 38 16.42 -10.28 14.95
C SER A 38 17.49 -9.23 15.20
N VAL A 39 17.16 -7.98 14.87
CA VAL A 39 18.03 -6.81 15.10
C VAL A 39 17.18 -5.71 15.73
N ARG A 40 17.66 -5.18 16.86
CA ARG A 40 16.95 -4.12 17.60
C ARG A 40 17.92 -3.07 18.12
N PRO A 41 17.45 -1.84 18.37
CA PRO A 41 18.19 -0.87 19.16
C PRO A 41 18.53 -1.44 20.53
N ALA A 42 19.68 -1.01 21.07
CA ALA A 42 20.20 -1.48 22.35
C ALA A 42 20.92 -0.35 23.08
N ASP A 43 21.24 -0.59 24.34
CA ASP A 43 22.27 0.11 25.06
C ASP A 43 23.46 -0.83 25.34
N ALA A 44 24.46 -0.38 26.08
CA ALA A 44 25.65 -1.19 26.39
C ALA A 44 25.33 -2.48 27.18
N SER A 45 24.12 -2.61 27.74
CA SER A 45 23.68 -3.77 28.53
C SER A 45 22.77 -4.75 27.74
N GLY A 46 22.23 -4.36 26.60
CA GLY A 46 21.34 -5.18 25.79
C GLY A 46 20.21 -4.38 25.14
N GLU A 47 19.20 -5.08 24.62
CA GLU A 47 18.00 -4.47 24.02
C GLU A 47 17.33 -3.50 25.00
N ASP A 48 17.02 -2.28 24.55
CA ASP A 48 16.44 -1.21 25.38
C ASP A 48 14.94 -0.99 25.15
N GLY A 49 14.33 -1.75 24.27
CA GLY A 49 12.90 -1.72 23.97
C GLY A 49 12.49 -0.67 22.92
N ARG A 50 13.41 0.16 22.43
CA ARG A 50 13.15 1.06 21.30
C ARG A 50 12.88 0.26 20.04
N ALA A 51 12.03 0.77 19.16
CA ALA A 51 11.81 0.17 17.82
C ALA A 51 12.81 0.70 16.79
N TRP A 52 13.30 1.91 16.98
CA TRP A 52 14.30 2.60 16.14
C TRP A 52 15.09 3.61 16.97
N VAL A 53 16.14 4.19 16.38
CA VAL A 53 16.91 5.26 17.01
C VAL A 53 16.48 6.61 16.44
N GLU A 54 16.20 7.56 17.32
CA GLU A 54 16.06 8.99 17.02
C GLU A 54 17.09 9.77 17.81
N GLN A 55 17.78 10.69 17.16
CA GLN A 55 18.85 11.49 17.75
C GLN A 55 18.85 12.89 17.15
N GLU A 56 19.22 13.87 17.96
CA GLU A 56 19.44 15.25 17.54
C GLU A 56 20.90 15.59 17.78
N LEU A 57 21.61 16.01 16.72
CA LEU A 57 23.05 16.24 16.74
C LEU A 57 23.38 17.57 16.04
N ASP A 58 24.43 18.24 16.55
CA ASP A 58 24.99 19.41 15.90
C ASP A 58 25.87 18.99 14.68
N PRO A 59 26.04 19.86 13.67
CA PRO A 59 27.06 19.65 12.64
C PRO A 59 28.44 19.43 13.28
N GLY A 60 29.15 18.39 12.88
CA GLY A 60 30.42 17.95 13.44
C GLY A 60 30.32 17.11 14.72
N GLU A 61 29.12 16.92 15.28
CA GLU A 61 28.92 16.11 16.48
C GLU A 61 28.87 14.61 16.13
N ALA A 62 29.28 13.79 17.12
CA ALA A 62 29.21 12.34 17.02
C ALA A 62 28.49 11.74 18.23
N ALA A 63 27.62 10.76 17.98
CA ALA A 63 26.95 9.98 19.00
C ALA A 63 27.20 8.49 18.78
N THR A 64 27.37 7.76 19.91
CA THR A 64 27.51 6.31 19.89
C THR A 64 26.23 5.67 20.42
N GLU A 65 25.64 4.80 19.61
CA GLU A 65 24.48 3.98 19.91
C GLU A 65 24.83 2.49 19.74
N TYR A 66 23.91 1.62 20.06
CA TYR A 66 24.15 0.18 20.02
C TYR A 66 23.03 -0.54 19.27
N MET A 67 23.42 -1.64 18.63
CA MET A 67 22.49 -2.60 18.03
C MET A 67 22.67 -3.97 18.70
N ALA A 68 21.59 -4.63 19.02
CA ALA A 68 21.57 -6.02 19.44
C ALA A 68 21.24 -6.90 18.25
N VAL A 69 22.12 -7.84 17.92
CA VAL A 69 21.90 -8.89 16.91
C VAL A 69 21.69 -10.20 17.66
N HIS A 70 20.47 -10.73 17.61
CA HIS A 70 20.10 -11.99 18.26
C HIS A 70 20.01 -13.09 17.19
N ASN A 71 20.81 -14.11 17.31
CA ASN A 71 20.80 -15.30 16.47
C ASN A 71 19.77 -16.29 17.00
N LEU A 72 18.68 -16.50 16.28
CA LEU A 72 17.60 -17.43 16.61
C LEU A 72 17.81 -18.82 15.99
N SER A 73 18.97 -19.05 15.37
CA SER A 73 19.34 -20.33 14.76
C SER A 73 20.04 -21.23 15.78
N ASP A 74 20.11 -22.52 15.50
CA ASP A 74 20.77 -23.54 16.31
C ASP A 74 22.27 -23.71 16.02
N THR A 75 22.83 -22.84 15.16
CA THR A 75 24.25 -22.81 14.79
C THR A 75 24.80 -21.40 14.93
N GLU A 76 26.12 -21.27 15.12
CA GLU A 76 26.81 -19.99 15.04
C GLU A 76 26.68 -19.40 13.63
N VAL A 77 26.38 -18.09 13.56
CA VAL A 77 26.24 -17.34 12.30
C VAL A 77 27.12 -16.10 12.34
N VAL A 78 27.82 -15.84 11.25
CA VAL A 78 28.53 -14.58 11.02
C VAL A 78 27.63 -13.64 10.24
N PHE A 79 27.21 -12.55 10.89
CA PHE A 79 26.39 -11.52 10.28
C PHE A 79 27.26 -10.41 9.74
N ARG A 80 27.00 -9.98 8.50
CA ARG A 80 27.56 -8.74 7.96
C ARG A 80 26.72 -7.56 8.42
N LEU A 81 27.37 -6.54 8.97
CA LEU A 81 26.71 -5.31 9.41
C LEU A 81 26.93 -4.21 8.41
N SER A 82 25.90 -3.43 8.15
CA SER A 82 25.96 -2.32 7.18
C SER A 82 25.00 -1.21 7.55
N ALA A 83 25.35 0.02 7.18
CA ALA A 83 24.45 1.17 7.19
C ALA A 83 24.29 1.70 5.78
N ALA A 84 23.12 2.25 5.48
CA ALA A 84 22.82 2.87 4.20
C ALA A 84 21.73 3.94 4.36
N ASP A 85 21.59 4.84 3.36
CA ASP A 85 20.53 5.83 3.35
C ASP A 85 19.16 5.17 3.46
N GLY A 86 18.30 5.77 4.28
CA GLY A 86 16.95 5.32 4.53
C GLY A 86 15.92 6.12 3.75
N PHE A 87 14.83 5.49 3.39
CA PHE A 87 13.70 6.11 2.71
C PHE A 87 12.38 5.45 3.07
N PHE A 88 11.26 6.13 2.83
CA PHE A 88 9.95 5.54 2.96
C PHE A 88 9.40 5.12 1.59
N GLN A 89 9.00 3.86 1.48
CA GLN A 89 8.34 3.32 0.29
C GLN A 89 6.94 3.93 0.11
N ASP A 90 6.34 3.77 -1.08
CA ASP A 90 4.97 4.26 -1.37
C ASP A 90 3.89 3.72 -0.42
N ASN A 91 4.13 2.57 0.19
CA ASN A 91 3.25 1.98 1.19
C ASN A 91 3.45 2.51 2.62
N GLY A 92 4.30 3.53 2.82
CA GLY A 92 4.63 4.13 4.12
C GLY A 92 5.63 3.35 4.96
N ARG A 93 6.15 2.21 4.47
CA ARG A 93 7.14 1.43 5.21
C ARG A 93 8.54 1.96 5.01
N PHE A 94 9.30 2.01 6.09
CA PHE A 94 10.72 2.34 6.02
C PHE A 94 11.51 1.23 5.31
N SER A 95 12.49 1.63 4.51
CA SER A 95 13.48 0.78 3.87
C SER A 95 14.84 1.48 3.84
N MET A 96 15.88 0.76 3.49
CA MET A 96 17.22 1.29 3.28
C MET A 96 17.73 0.87 1.90
N LEU A 97 18.65 1.64 1.33
CA LEU A 97 19.26 1.32 0.04
C LEU A 97 19.83 -0.11 0.03
N PRO A 98 19.73 -0.82 -1.09
CA PRO A 98 20.38 -2.12 -1.26
C PRO A 98 21.91 -1.99 -1.20
N SER A 99 22.59 -3.10 -0.91
CA SER A 99 24.05 -3.11 -0.67
C SER A 99 24.89 -2.73 -1.90
N ASP A 100 24.34 -2.79 -3.10
CA ASP A 100 24.94 -2.43 -4.37
C ASP A 100 24.72 -0.96 -4.77
N GLU A 101 23.87 -0.23 -4.02
CA GLU A 101 23.64 1.19 -4.21
C GLU A 101 24.42 2.03 -3.18
N PRO A 102 25.23 3.02 -3.63
CA PRO A 102 26.00 3.85 -2.72
C PRO A 102 25.10 4.86 -2.00
N SER A 103 25.29 4.99 -0.70
CA SER A 103 24.70 6.08 0.09
C SER A 103 25.26 7.44 -0.31
N THR A 104 24.49 8.48 -0.12
CA THR A 104 24.84 9.88 -0.42
C THR A 104 24.58 10.84 0.75
N ASP A 105 23.87 10.37 1.78
CA ASP A 105 23.46 11.16 2.95
C ASP A 105 23.76 10.41 4.27
N ALA A 106 22.82 10.33 5.16
CA ALA A 106 22.98 9.84 6.55
C ALA A 106 23.53 8.40 6.65
N GLY A 107 23.37 7.58 5.64
CA GLY A 107 23.99 6.26 5.60
C GLY A 107 25.53 6.32 5.65
N LEU A 108 26.13 7.40 5.12
CA LEU A 108 27.58 7.64 5.20
C LEU A 108 28.08 8.12 6.57
N TRP A 109 27.16 8.58 7.42
CA TRP A 109 27.52 9.12 8.74
C TRP A 109 27.69 8.03 9.79
N ILE A 110 27.21 6.81 9.50
CA ILE A 110 27.20 5.70 10.43
C ILE A 110 28.40 4.78 10.18
N GLU A 111 29.25 4.67 11.21
CA GLU A 111 30.33 3.71 11.25
C GLU A 111 29.96 2.54 12.17
N VAL A 112 30.05 1.32 11.66
CA VAL A 112 29.82 0.07 12.38
C VAL A 112 30.87 -0.94 11.95
N GLN A 113 31.25 -1.89 12.82
CA GLN A 113 32.13 -3.00 12.40
C GLN A 113 31.50 -3.82 11.27
N GLU A 114 32.30 -4.37 10.38
CA GLU A 114 31.81 -5.04 9.19
C GLU A 114 31.08 -6.36 9.46
N GLU A 115 31.54 -7.11 10.49
CA GLU A 115 30.99 -8.45 10.78
C GLU A 115 30.92 -8.71 12.28
N VAL A 116 29.98 -9.56 12.69
CA VAL A 116 29.88 -10.09 14.05
C VAL A 116 29.50 -11.57 14.02
N ALA A 117 30.24 -12.42 14.74
CA ALA A 117 29.89 -13.81 14.94
C ALA A 117 29.00 -13.92 16.20
N VAL A 118 27.86 -14.61 16.07
CA VAL A 118 26.89 -14.79 17.14
C VAL A 118 26.56 -16.27 17.27
N GLY A 119 26.80 -16.84 18.47
CA GLY A 119 26.49 -18.23 18.78
C GLY A 119 24.99 -18.53 18.71
N PRO A 120 24.61 -19.81 18.74
CA PRO A 120 23.22 -20.23 18.70
C PRO A 120 22.46 -19.71 19.94
N ASP A 121 21.30 -19.09 19.70
CA ASP A 121 20.43 -18.49 20.74
C ASP A 121 21.15 -17.42 21.59
N GLU A 122 22.21 -16.79 21.04
CA GLU A 122 22.97 -15.73 21.68
C GLU A 122 22.64 -14.35 21.06
N THR A 123 22.96 -13.30 21.84
CA THR A 123 22.83 -11.91 21.43
C THR A 123 24.19 -11.22 21.49
N ALA A 124 24.60 -10.61 20.39
CA ALA A 124 25.74 -9.71 20.37
C ALA A 124 25.28 -8.25 20.39
N VAL A 125 25.85 -7.46 21.30
CA VAL A 125 25.63 -6.01 21.36
C VAL A 125 26.80 -5.32 20.68
N VAL A 126 26.51 -4.60 19.59
CA VAL A 126 27.50 -3.97 18.74
C VAL A 126 27.33 -2.45 18.79
N PRO A 127 28.36 -1.69 19.14
CA PRO A 127 28.34 -0.24 19.04
C PRO A 127 28.41 0.22 17.59
N PHE A 128 27.73 1.32 17.29
CA PHE A 128 27.89 2.07 16.05
C PHE A 128 27.94 3.56 16.38
N THR A 129 28.64 4.33 15.56
CA THR A 129 28.81 5.77 15.77
C THR A 129 28.25 6.51 14.58
N THR A 130 27.37 7.47 14.84
CA THR A 130 26.90 8.43 13.84
C THR A 130 27.71 9.71 13.99
N THR A 131 28.39 10.14 12.93
CA THR A 131 29.17 11.40 12.89
C THR A 131 28.57 12.31 11.85
N VAL A 132 27.93 13.40 12.29
CA VAL A 132 27.34 14.39 11.38
C VAL A 132 28.45 15.24 10.78
N PRO A 133 28.52 15.40 9.42
CA PRO A 133 29.51 16.27 8.81
C PRO A 133 29.35 17.74 9.23
N ASP A 134 30.43 18.50 9.31
CA ASP A 134 30.44 19.94 9.63
C ASP A 134 29.55 20.78 8.68
N ASN A 135 29.36 20.30 7.46
CA ASN A 135 28.57 20.98 6.41
C ASN A 135 27.20 20.34 6.20
N ALA A 136 26.74 19.49 7.12
CA ALA A 136 25.40 18.89 7.02
C ALA A 136 24.31 19.98 7.04
N THR A 137 23.29 19.78 6.24
CA THR A 137 22.14 20.71 6.21
C THR A 137 21.26 20.49 7.44
N PRO A 138 20.76 21.56 8.09
CA PRO A 138 19.78 21.43 9.17
C PRO A 138 18.52 20.69 8.70
N GLY A 139 18.00 19.82 9.54
CA GLY A 139 16.77 19.06 9.27
C GLY A 139 16.90 17.57 9.51
N ASP A 140 15.94 16.81 9.02
CA ASP A 140 15.83 15.38 9.23
C ASP A 140 16.53 14.58 8.13
N HIS A 141 17.39 13.64 8.53
CA HIS A 141 18.13 12.72 7.68
C HIS A 141 17.87 11.29 8.13
N ALA A 142 17.67 10.39 7.18
CA ALA A 142 17.31 9.01 7.44
C ALA A 142 18.40 8.03 7.02
N ALA A 143 18.74 7.11 7.91
CA ALA A 143 19.57 5.95 7.62
C ALA A 143 18.94 4.67 8.15
N GLY A 144 19.35 3.53 7.61
CA GLY A 144 19.10 2.22 8.18
C GLY A 144 20.41 1.57 8.59
N ILE A 145 20.38 0.80 9.67
CA ILE A 145 21.46 -0.10 10.07
C ILE A 145 20.91 -1.52 10.12
N ALA A 146 21.65 -2.50 9.57
CA ALA A 146 21.17 -3.86 9.43
C ALA A 146 22.27 -4.91 9.62
N ALA A 147 21.85 -6.09 10.04
CA ALA A 147 22.64 -7.32 9.95
C ALA A 147 22.12 -8.16 8.80
N SER A 148 23.01 -8.67 7.97
CA SER A 148 22.69 -9.47 6.77
C SER A 148 23.41 -10.80 6.74
N VAL A 149 22.78 -11.75 6.02
CA VAL A 149 23.36 -13.05 5.69
C VAL A 149 23.21 -13.26 4.20
N LEU A 150 24.28 -13.68 3.54
CA LEU A 150 24.26 -14.10 2.16
C LEU A 150 24.01 -15.60 2.07
N SER A 151 22.93 -16.02 1.44
CA SER A 151 22.62 -17.39 1.14
C SER A 151 22.69 -17.67 -0.35
N GLU A 152 23.20 -18.82 -0.74
CA GLU A 152 23.19 -19.26 -2.12
C GLU A 152 21.93 -20.10 -2.39
N GLN A 153 21.13 -19.69 -3.35
CA GLN A 153 19.95 -20.45 -3.78
C GLN A 153 20.17 -20.98 -5.20
N ALA A 154 19.84 -22.25 -5.41
CA ALA A 154 19.81 -22.83 -6.75
C ALA A 154 18.60 -22.27 -7.52
N GLY A 155 18.87 -21.53 -8.61
CA GLY A 155 17.83 -21.10 -9.53
C GLY A 155 17.27 -22.26 -10.37
N GLU A 156 16.10 -22.05 -10.98
CA GLU A 156 15.41 -23.05 -11.81
C GLU A 156 16.24 -23.57 -12.99
N ASP A 157 17.18 -22.78 -13.48
CA ASP A 157 18.09 -23.12 -14.59
C ASP A 157 19.43 -23.72 -14.14
N GLY A 158 19.61 -24.07 -12.86
CA GLY A 158 20.88 -24.55 -12.31
C GLY A 158 21.95 -23.47 -12.10
N ALA A 159 21.59 -22.22 -12.24
CA ALA A 159 22.43 -21.09 -11.85
C ALA A 159 22.34 -20.89 -10.34
N THR A 160 23.46 -20.63 -9.67
CA THR A 160 23.47 -20.23 -8.26
C THR A 160 23.21 -18.72 -8.17
N VAL A 161 22.19 -18.32 -7.44
CA VAL A 161 21.87 -16.93 -7.17
C VAL A 161 22.16 -16.65 -5.70
N GLY A 162 23.01 -15.64 -5.43
CA GLY A 162 23.22 -15.12 -4.09
C GLY A 162 22.02 -14.28 -3.66
N VAL A 163 21.38 -14.66 -2.55
CA VAL A 163 20.27 -13.90 -1.94
C VAL A 163 20.77 -13.30 -0.63
N GLU A 164 20.80 -11.98 -0.55
CA GLU A 164 21.09 -11.27 0.70
C GLU A 164 19.79 -11.02 1.45
N SER A 165 19.68 -11.59 2.65
CA SER A 165 18.58 -11.31 3.58
C SER A 165 19.07 -10.32 4.64
N ARG A 166 18.34 -9.22 4.85
CA ARG A 166 18.71 -8.16 5.79
C ARG A 166 17.59 -7.92 6.81
N VAL A 167 17.96 -7.76 8.07
CA VAL A 167 17.09 -7.32 9.16
C VAL A 167 17.77 -6.17 9.86
N GLY A 168 17.06 -5.10 10.13
CA GLY A 168 17.62 -3.92 10.76
C GLY A 168 16.53 -2.96 11.24
N PHE A 169 16.96 -1.77 11.64
CA PHE A 169 16.08 -0.69 12.08
C PHE A 169 16.53 0.66 11.52
N ARG A 170 15.64 1.63 11.59
CA ARG A 170 15.92 3.00 11.13
C ARG A 170 16.68 3.81 12.18
N VAL A 171 17.58 4.64 11.71
CA VAL A 171 18.30 5.67 12.48
C VAL A 171 17.92 7.02 11.89
N MET A 172 17.16 7.80 12.66
CA MET A 172 16.69 9.12 12.27
C MET A 172 17.56 10.15 12.97
N THR A 173 18.29 10.95 12.20
CA THR A 173 19.17 11.99 12.72
C THR A 173 18.61 13.36 12.35
N ARG A 174 18.25 14.15 13.35
CA ARG A 174 17.94 15.57 13.17
C ARG A 174 19.18 16.39 13.37
N VAL A 175 19.64 17.06 12.32
CA VAL A 175 20.71 18.04 12.39
C VAL A 175 20.16 19.35 12.90
N THR A 176 20.73 19.85 14.00
CA THR A 176 20.27 21.11 14.64
C THR A 176 20.41 22.29 13.70
N GLY A 177 19.51 23.30 13.87
CA GLY A 177 19.50 24.51 13.07
C GLY A 177 18.08 25.01 12.80
N ALA A 178 17.96 25.87 11.81
CA ALA A 178 16.66 26.43 11.46
C ALA A 178 15.78 25.39 10.75
N LEU A 179 14.72 24.95 11.43
CA LEU A 179 13.69 24.12 10.80
C LEU A 179 12.70 24.99 10.02
N ALA A 180 12.41 24.57 8.79
CA ALA A 180 11.45 25.21 7.89
C ALA A 180 10.49 24.14 7.33
N PRO A 181 9.60 23.56 8.16
CA PRO A 181 8.68 22.51 7.72
C PRO A 181 7.67 23.11 6.73
N SER A 182 7.48 22.44 5.59
CA SER A 182 6.58 22.89 4.52
C SER A 182 6.14 21.72 3.66
N ALA A 183 4.89 21.74 3.19
CA ALA A 183 4.38 20.78 2.24
C ALA A 183 3.59 21.48 1.12
N SER A 184 3.65 20.92 -0.09
CA SER A 184 2.84 21.34 -1.23
C SER A 184 1.98 20.21 -1.75
N ILE A 185 0.90 20.56 -2.47
CA ILE A 185 0.03 19.61 -3.16
C ILE A 185 0.22 19.84 -4.67
N GLU A 186 0.49 18.76 -5.39
CA GLU A 186 0.71 18.77 -6.83
C GLU A 186 -0.16 17.71 -7.53
N ASP A 187 -0.27 17.77 -8.85
CA ASP A 187 -0.92 16.78 -9.72
C ASP A 187 -2.35 16.38 -9.28
N VAL A 188 -3.15 17.36 -8.86
CA VAL A 188 -4.52 17.09 -8.40
C VAL A 188 -5.41 16.72 -9.57
N SER A 189 -6.04 15.56 -9.48
CA SER A 189 -7.04 15.08 -10.42
C SER A 189 -8.23 14.48 -9.70
N SER A 190 -9.41 14.54 -10.33
CA SER A 190 -10.62 13.99 -9.74
C SER A 190 -11.48 13.31 -10.78
N SER A 191 -12.20 12.28 -10.37
CA SER A 191 -13.10 11.52 -11.22
C SER A 191 -14.34 11.07 -10.44
N TYR A 192 -15.38 10.67 -11.17
CA TYR A 192 -16.63 10.20 -10.59
C TYR A 192 -17.01 8.82 -11.13
N ALA A 193 -17.17 7.88 -10.23
CA ALA A 193 -17.70 6.54 -10.53
C ALA A 193 -19.22 6.56 -10.34
N LEU A 194 -19.94 6.57 -11.48
CA LEU A 194 -21.40 6.63 -11.53
C LEU A 194 -22.01 5.32 -11.04
N SER A 195 -23.06 5.42 -10.18
CA SER A 195 -23.95 4.31 -9.88
C SER A 195 -25.00 4.18 -10.98
N TRP A 196 -25.16 3.00 -11.61
CA TRP A 196 -26.23 2.73 -12.56
C TRP A 196 -27.60 2.54 -11.89
N ASN A 197 -27.65 2.41 -10.58
CA ASN A 197 -28.91 2.47 -9.82
C ASN A 197 -29.33 3.94 -9.66
N PRO A 198 -30.46 4.40 -10.24
CA PRO A 198 -30.87 5.80 -10.17
C PRO A 198 -31.21 6.26 -8.75
N LEU A 199 -31.40 5.33 -7.80
CA LEU A 199 -31.74 5.59 -6.40
C LEU A 199 -30.54 5.43 -5.45
N ALA A 200 -29.32 5.21 -5.98
CA ALA A 200 -28.11 5.08 -5.19
C ALA A 200 -27.07 6.15 -5.60
N PRO A 201 -26.32 6.68 -4.63
CA PRO A 201 -25.20 7.58 -4.92
C PRO A 201 -24.06 6.86 -5.63
N GLY A 202 -23.14 7.62 -6.23
CA GLY A 202 -21.87 7.14 -6.74
C GLY A 202 -20.72 7.45 -5.79
N ARG A 203 -19.49 7.43 -6.31
CA ARG A 203 -18.25 7.70 -5.57
C ARG A 203 -17.41 8.71 -6.31
N ALA A 204 -16.82 9.65 -5.58
CA ALA A 204 -15.79 10.52 -6.10
C ALA A 204 -14.42 9.97 -5.74
N GLN A 205 -13.46 10.08 -6.65
CA GLN A 205 -12.07 9.73 -6.40
C GLN A 205 -11.21 10.96 -6.67
N VAL A 206 -10.40 11.34 -5.68
CA VAL A 206 -9.45 12.44 -5.77
C VAL A 206 -8.05 11.87 -5.64
N THR A 207 -7.22 12.10 -6.64
CA THR A 207 -5.82 11.68 -6.68
C THR A 207 -4.93 12.92 -6.70
N PHE A 208 -3.90 12.94 -5.89
CA PHE A 208 -2.98 14.07 -5.74
C PHE A 208 -1.63 13.59 -5.22
N THR A 209 -0.61 14.42 -5.36
CA THR A 209 0.73 14.20 -4.84
C THR A 209 1.01 15.21 -3.74
N VAL A 210 1.49 14.76 -2.59
CA VAL A 210 2.01 15.61 -1.52
C VAL A 210 3.53 15.58 -1.60
N VAL A 211 4.14 16.76 -1.62
CA VAL A 211 5.60 16.94 -1.65
C VAL A 211 6.03 17.61 -0.36
N ASN A 212 6.99 17.03 0.35
CA ASN A 212 7.65 17.69 1.47
C ASN A 212 8.70 18.68 0.93
N THR A 213 8.35 19.95 0.90
CA THR A 213 9.23 21.01 0.42
C THR A 213 10.07 21.65 1.51
N GLY A 214 9.92 21.16 2.76
CA GLY A 214 10.68 21.62 3.92
C GLY A 214 11.94 20.78 4.19
N ASN A 215 12.53 21.01 5.36
CA ASN A 215 13.71 20.27 5.84
C ASN A 215 13.42 19.41 7.08
N ALA A 216 12.17 19.30 7.50
CA ALA A 216 11.74 18.43 8.59
C ALA A 216 10.92 17.25 8.04
N ARG A 217 11.03 16.08 8.65
CA ARG A 217 10.19 14.93 8.38
C ARG A 217 8.75 15.24 8.78
N LEU A 218 7.82 14.96 7.87
CA LEU A 218 6.40 15.25 8.06
C LEU A 218 5.58 13.99 8.17
N LEU A 219 4.66 13.98 9.12
CA LEU A 219 3.54 13.05 9.17
C LEU A 219 2.37 13.71 8.41
N VAL A 220 1.89 13.07 7.35
CA VAL A 220 0.89 13.63 6.45
C VAL A 220 -0.48 13.06 6.74
N THR A 221 -1.40 13.94 7.11
CA THR A 221 -2.83 13.64 7.27
C THR A 221 -3.68 14.65 6.55
N GLY A 222 -4.95 14.34 6.32
CA GLY A 222 -5.84 15.29 5.67
C GLY A 222 -7.21 14.71 5.34
N ALA A 223 -7.98 15.48 4.54
CA ALA A 223 -9.28 15.04 4.08
C ALA A 223 -9.62 15.60 2.69
N ALA A 224 -10.33 14.79 1.91
CA ALA A 224 -10.97 15.20 0.67
C ALA A 224 -12.47 15.37 0.88
N THR A 225 -13.02 16.52 0.48
CA THR A 225 -14.44 16.85 0.60
C THR A 225 -15.06 16.98 -0.78
N ALA A 226 -16.18 16.32 -1.04
CA ALA A 226 -16.96 16.43 -2.27
C ALA A 226 -18.47 16.33 -1.98
N ALA A 227 -19.27 17.27 -2.51
CA ALA A 227 -20.72 17.33 -2.30
C ALA A 227 -21.14 17.24 -0.82
N GLY A 228 -20.37 17.83 0.10
CA GLY A 228 -20.64 17.83 1.54
C GLY A 228 -20.35 16.48 2.23
N ARG A 229 -19.68 15.55 1.53
CA ARG A 229 -19.12 14.31 2.09
C ARG A 229 -17.63 14.47 2.25
N GLU A 230 -17.08 13.85 3.27
CA GLU A 230 -15.67 13.93 3.62
C GLU A 230 -15.08 12.52 3.78
N ALA A 231 -13.86 12.35 3.30
CA ALA A 231 -13.06 11.15 3.52
C ALA A 231 -11.65 11.55 3.96
N ALA A 232 -11.23 11.05 5.10
CA ALA A 232 -9.89 11.29 5.63
C ALA A 232 -8.84 10.42 4.94
N PHE A 233 -7.59 10.87 4.96
CA PHE A 233 -6.43 10.08 4.58
C PHE A 233 -5.25 10.38 5.54
N PRO A 234 -4.35 9.42 5.83
CA PRO A 234 -4.55 8.01 5.53
C PRO A 234 -5.86 7.51 6.16
N GLY A 235 -6.43 6.42 5.60
CA GLY A 235 -7.60 5.78 6.18
C GLY A 235 -7.29 5.17 7.56
N PRO A 236 -8.30 4.84 8.37
CA PRO A 236 -8.10 4.40 9.75
C PRO A 236 -7.36 3.05 9.90
N GLU A 237 -7.23 2.29 8.83
CA GLU A 237 -6.50 1.01 8.79
C GLU A 237 -5.17 1.14 8.00
N GLU A 238 -4.87 2.32 7.47
CA GLU A 238 -3.64 2.59 6.74
C GLU A 238 -2.52 3.00 7.70
N ILE A 239 -1.28 2.73 7.29
CA ILE A 239 -0.09 3.12 8.05
C ILE A 239 0.09 4.64 7.95
N ASP A 240 0.56 5.24 9.04
CA ASP A 240 0.95 6.64 9.07
C ASP A 240 1.93 6.95 7.93
N GLN A 241 1.70 8.07 7.26
CA GLN A 241 2.45 8.44 6.07
C GLN A 241 3.52 9.48 6.43
N GLU A 242 4.74 8.98 6.66
CA GLU A 242 5.91 9.83 6.88
C GLU A 242 6.56 10.19 5.54
N LEU A 243 6.92 11.47 5.35
CA LEU A 243 7.68 11.97 4.21
C LEU A 243 8.97 12.64 4.69
N MET A 244 10.10 12.18 4.19
CA MET A 244 11.39 12.84 4.41
C MET A 244 11.46 14.16 3.62
N PRO A 245 12.38 15.08 3.98
CA PRO A 245 12.66 16.25 3.16
C PRO A 245 12.93 15.89 1.69
N GLY A 246 12.19 16.52 0.77
CA GLY A 246 12.28 16.25 -0.66
C GLY A 246 11.48 15.04 -1.17
N ASP A 247 10.88 14.25 -0.29
CA ASP A 247 10.02 13.14 -0.70
C ASP A 247 8.70 13.63 -1.27
N GLU A 248 8.19 12.86 -2.22
CA GLU A 248 6.84 13.02 -2.77
C GLU A 248 6.05 11.72 -2.61
N ARG A 249 4.73 11.84 -2.40
CA ARG A 249 3.85 10.69 -2.34
C ARG A 249 2.50 10.95 -2.95
N ARG A 250 2.07 10.01 -3.78
CA ARG A 250 0.75 10.03 -4.41
C ARG A 250 -0.28 9.37 -3.52
N PHE A 251 -1.38 10.10 -3.29
CA PHE A 251 -2.55 9.62 -2.56
C PHE A 251 -3.75 9.50 -3.49
N THR A 252 -4.62 8.57 -3.18
CA THR A 252 -5.91 8.42 -3.84
C THR A 252 -6.98 8.24 -2.78
N VAL A 253 -7.85 9.22 -2.64
CA VAL A 253 -8.92 9.24 -1.63
C VAL A 253 -10.25 9.01 -2.32
N THR A 254 -11.03 8.07 -1.79
CA THR A 254 -12.39 7.80 -2.28
C THR A 254 -13.41 8.40 -1.32
N VAL A 255 -14.22 9.32 -1.83
CA VAL A 255 -15.36 9.90 -1.10
C VAL A 255 -16.61 9.15 -1.53
N ASP A 256 -17.20 8.41 -0.61
CA ASP A 256 -18.42 7.65 -0.84
C ASP A 256 -19.69 8.51 -0.74
N ASP A 257 -20.82 7.97 -1.18
CA ASP A 257 -22.14 8.59 -1.09
C ASP A 257 -22.29 9.95 -1.78
N VAL A 258 -21.56 10.17 -2.85
CA VAL A 258 -21.65 11.41 -3.63
C VAL A 258 -22.78 11.30 -4.66
N TRP A 259 -23.82 12.14 -4.50
CA TRP A 259 -24.93 12.22 -5.45
C TRP A 259 -24.53 13.00 -6.71
N PRO A 260 -24.92 12.52 -7.91
CA PRO A 260 -24.60 13.23 -9.14
C PRO A 260 -25.37 14.56 -9.25
N SER A 261 -24.66 15.65 -9.54
CA SER A 261 -25.23 17.03 -9.67
C SER A 261 -24.61 17.81 -10.83
N VAL A 262 -24.34 17.15 -11.95
CA VAL A 262 -23.74 17.71 -13.16
C VAL A 262 -22.26 18.03 -12.97
N PHE A 263 -21.92 19.02 -12.15
CA PHE A 263 -20.56 19.35 -11.76
C PHE A 263 -20.48 19.40 -10.23
N VAL A 264 -19.49 18.71 -9.67
CA VAL A 264 -19.24 18.65 -8.23
C VAL A 264 -17.88 19.26 -7.93
N PRO A 265 -17.83 20.33 -7.14
CA PRO A 265 -16.57 20.81 -6.60
C PRO A 265 -16.05 19.86 -5.54
N ALA A 266 -14.74 19.67 -5.48
CA ALA A 266 -14.04 18.95 -4.45
C ALA A 266 -12.94 19.84 -3.88
N THR A 267 -12.73 19.78 -2.57
CA THR A 267 -11.66 20.48 -1.87
C THR A 267 -10.82 19.45 -1.14
N LEU A 268 -9.52 19.60 -1.25
CA LEU A 268 -8.53 18.80 -0.56
C LEU A 268 -7.83 19.67 0.49
N ASN A 269 -7.75 19.14 1.71
CA ASN A 269 -7.01 19.76 2.81
C ASN A 269 -5.95 18.77 3.29
N VAL A 270 -4.68 19.16 3.28
CA VAL A 270 -3.56 18.39 3.82
C VAL A 270 -3.05 19.12 5.05
N THR A 271 -3.02 18.44 6.17
CA THR A 271 -2.60 18.99 7.48
C THR A 271 -1.37 18.21 7.94
N PRO A 272 -0.17 18.57 7.48
CA PRO A 272 1.06 17.94 7.91
C PRO A 272 1.44 18.37 9.32
N VAL A 273 2.15 17.50 10.03
CA VAL A 273 2.79 17.84 11.32
C VAL A 273 4.23 17.33 11.31
N VAL A 274 5.11 17.99 12.06
CA VAL A 274 6.49 17.54 12.20
C VAL A 274 6.49 16.22 13.00
N ALA A 275 7.19 15.22 12.48
CA ALA A 275 7.33 13.90 13.12
C ALA A 275 8.60 13.84 13.99
N GLY A 276 8.63 12.92 14.97
CA GLY A 276 9.75 12.72 15.90
C GLY A 276 9.80 13.76 17.02
N GLU A 277 10.98 14.10 17.50
CA GLU A 277 11.13 15.19 18.51
C GLU A 277 10.57 16.48 17.94
N GLY A 278 9.56 17.05 18.59
CA GLY A 278 8.70 18.11 18.06
C GLY A 278 7.42 17.59 17.38
N GLU A 279 7.12 16.31 17.54
CA GLU A 279 5.87 15.71 17.07
C GLU A 279 4.64 16.53 17.52
N GLY A 280 3.71 16.70 16.59
CA GLY A 280 2.53 17.53 16.84
C GLY A 280 2.76 19.02 16.62
N THR A 281 3.95 19.49 16.25
CA THR A 281 4.14 20.88 15.80
C THR A 281 3.40 21.07 14.48
N PRO A 282 2.36 21.93 14.44
CA PRO A 282 1.57 22.12 13.22
C PRO A 282 2.40 22.82 12.15
N VAL A 283 2.22 22.38 10.92
CA VAL A 283 2.73 23.02 9.71
C VAL A 283 1.55 23.69 9.01
N ASP A 284 1.80 24.69 8.19
CA ASP A 284 0.73 25.34 7.42
C ASP A 284 -0.05 24.31 6.59
N THR A 285 -1.38 24.37 6.70
CA THR A 285 -2.27 23.49 5.94
C THR A 285 -2.18 23.83 4.46
N ALA A 286 -1.87 22.85 3.64
CA ALA A 286 -1.96 22.96 2.20
C ALA A 286 -3.38 22.64 1.71
N THR A 287 -3.92 23.44 0.81
CA THR A 287 -5.25 23.25 0.25
C THR A 287 -5.21 23.24 -1.27
N ALA A 288 -6.05 22.42 -1.88
CA ALA A 288 -6.22 22.41 -3.33
C ALA A 288 -7.68 22.18 -3.70
N ASP A 289 -8.11 22.85 -4.77
CA ASP A 289 -9.44 22.69 -5.33
C ASP A 289 -9.39 21.78 -6.55
N ALA A 290 -10.39 20.94 -6.67
CA ALA A 290 -10.62 20.06 -7.79
C ALA A 290 -12.11 20.09 -8.17
N GLY A 291 -12.48 19.42 -9.25
CA GLY A 291 -13.87 19.27 -9.63
C GLY A 291 -14.04 18.26 -10.74
N PHE A 292 -15.19 17.62 -10.75
CA PHE A 292 -15.50 16.57 -11.72
C PHE A 292 -16.92 16.65 -12.23
N TRP A 293 -17.12 16.11 -13.44
CA TRP A 293 -18.45 15.98 -14.01
C TRP A 293 -19.14 14.72 -13.49
N ALA A 294 -20.29 14.91 -12.84
CA ALA A 294 -21.11 13.85 -12.27
C ALA A 294 -22.53 13.90 -12.89
N VAL A 295 -22.62 13.67 -14.19
CA VAL A 295 -23.91 13.75 -14.90
C VAL A 295 -24.83 12.60 -14.47
N PRO A 296 -26.09 12.88 -14.04
CA PRO A 296 -27.02 11.88 -13.51
C PRO A 296 -27.70 11.04 -14.64
N TRP A 297 -26.91 10.35 -15.45
CA TRP A 297 -27.42 9.59 -16.61
C TRP A 297 -28.54 8.59 -16.27
N PRO A 298 -28.43 7.75 -15.21
CA PRO A 298 -29.48 6.80 -14.88
C PRO A 298 -30.79 7.46 -14.50
N GLN A 299 -30.73 8.59 -13.77
CA GLN A 299 -31.87 9.39 -13.37
C GLN A 299 -32.54 10.03 -14.59
N LEU A 300 -31.74 10.60 -15.50
CA LEU A 300 -32.23 11.20 -16.75
C LEU A 300 -32.90 10.16 -17.65
N ILE A 301 -32.33 8.97 -17.80
CA ILE A 301 -32.90 7.87 -18.57
C ILE A 301 -34.23 7.41 -17.94
N ALA A 302 -34.26 7.25 -16.62
CA ALA A 302 -35.49 6.87 -15.90
C ALA A 302 -36.59 7.92 -16.09
N LEU A 303 -36.27 9.22 -15.94
CA LEU A 303 -37.22 10.32 -16.17
C LEU A 303 -37.72 10.37 -17.62
N ALA A 304 -36.83 10.18 -18.61
CA ALA A 304 -37.19 10.10 -20.01
C ALA A 304 -38.15 8.93 -20.28
N GLY A 305 -37.86 7.75 -19.71
CA GLY A 305 -38.76 6.57 -19.79
C GLY A 305 -40.15 6.83 -19.22
N ILE A 306 -40.23 7.41 -18.01
CA ILE A 306 -41.49 7.81 -17.38
C ILE A 306 -42.22 8.84 -18.25
N GLY A 307 -41.51 9.84 -18.75
CA GLY A 307 -42.10 10.84 -19.65
C GLY A 307 -42.70 10.24 -20.94
N LEU A 308 -42.01 9.28 -21.53
CA LEU A 308 -42.50 8.53 -22.71
C LEU A 308 -43.77 7.71 -22.37
N LEU A 309 -43.80 7.04 -21.24
CA LEU A 309 -44.98 6.28 -20.77
C LEU A 309 -46.20 7.19 -20.56
N ILE A 310 -45.99 8.32 -19.87
CA ILE A 310 -47.08 9.30 -19.69
C ILE A 310 -47.53 9.88 -21.02
N GLY A 311 -46.61 10.28 -21.88
CA GLY A 311 -46.88 10.83 -23.20
C GLY A 311 -47.66 9.84 -24.09
N SER A 312 -47.24 8.57 -24.13
CA SER A 312 -47.96 7.52 -24.86
C SER A 312 -49.36 7.25 -24.33
N SER A 313 -49.52 7.25 -23.00
CA SER A 313 -50.86 7.10 -22.34
C SER A 313 -51.79 8.25 -22.71
N LEU A 314 -51.30 9.49 -22.62
CA LEU A 314 -52.09 10.69 -22.96
C LEU A 314 -52.44 10.71 -24.46
N TRP A 315 -51.51 10.35 -25.32
CA TRP A 315 -51.78 10.26 -26.79
C TRP A 315 -52.77 9.16 -27.10
N GLY A 316 -52.62 7.97 -26.50
CA GLY A 316 -53.56 6.89 -26.64
C GLY A 316 -54.99 7.29 -26.24
N ARG A 317 -55.12 7.98 -25.08
CA ARG A 317 -56.43 8.52 -24.62
C ARG A 317 -57.03 9.52 -25.58
N ARG A 318 -56.25 10.46 -26.15
CA ARG A 318 -56.71 11.43 -27.14
C ARG A 318 -57.13 10.73 -28.44
N ARG A 319 -56.37 9.75 -28.92
CA ARG A 319 -56.67 9.00 -30.12
C ARG A 319 -57.92 8.11 -29.95
N SER A 320 -58.11 7.52 -28.79
CA SER A 320 -59.32 6.74 -28.48
C SER A 320 -60.56 7.61 -28.43
N LYS A 321 -60.50 8.83 -27.88
CA LYS A 321 -61.64 9.79 -27.88
C LYS A 321 -61.97 10.23 -29.30
N ALA A 322 -61.00 10.58 -30.12
CA ALA A 322 -61.21 10.96 -31.51
C ALA A 322 -61.83 9.82 -32.35
N ARG A 323 -61.40 8.56 -32.12
CA ARG A 323 -62.06 7.38 -32.76
C ARG A 323 -63.50 7.17 -32.30
N LEU A 324 -63.75 7.33 -31.01
CA LEU A 324 -65.12 7.21 -30.47
C LEU A 324 -66.02 8.28 -31.06
N GLU A 325 -65.60 9.53 -31.18
CA GLU A 325 -66.34 10.63 -31.80
C GLU A 325 -66.63 10.32 -33.27
N HIS A 326 -65.64 9.83 -34.04
CA HIS A 326 -65.81 9.41 -35.44
C HIS A 326 -66.87 8.27 -35.59
N LEU A 327 -66.78 7.23 -34.76
CA LEU A 327 -67.72 6.13 -34.75
C LEU A 327 -69.16 6.58 -34.35
N LEU A 328 -69.27 7.52 -33.42
CA LEU A 328 -70.58 8.10 -33.02
C LEU A 328 -71.15 8.98 -34.16
N GLU A 329 -70.35 9.69 -34.93
CA GLU A 329 -70.80 10.44 -36.11
C GLU A 329 -71.21 9.50 -37.24
N GLU A 330 -70.46 8.45 -37.53
CA GLU A 330 -70.85 7.41 -38.53
C GLU A 330 -72.20 6.75 -38.16
N ALA A 331 -72.36 6.32 -36.90
CA ALA A 331 -73.59 5.73 -36.42
C ALA A 331 -74.80 6.70 -36.50
N ARG A 332 -74.53 7.99 -36.23
CA ARG A 332 -75.58 9.03 -36.39
C ARG A 332 -75.96 9.28 -37.87
N GLU A 333 -74.99 9.20 -38.74
CA GLU A 333 -75.25 9.35 -40.17
C GLU A 333 -76.00 8.13 -40.80
N GLU A 334 -75.61 6.90 -40.37
CA GLU A 334 -76.35 5.68 -40.73
C GLU A 334 -77.79 5.70 -40.19
N GLY A 335 -78.03 6.02 -38.91
CA GLY A 335 -79.36 6.15 -38.36
C GLY A 335 -80.23 7.24 -39.09
N ARG A 336 -79.60 8.30 -39.58
CA ARG A 336 -80.29 9.33 -40.38
C ARG A 336 -80.62 8.84 -41.78
N ARG A 337 -79.81 8.00 -42.43
CA ARG A 337 -80.08 7.37 -43.71
C ARG A 337 -81.20 6.34 -43.62
N GLU A 338 -81.22 5.49 -42.62
CA GLU A 338 -82.29 4.53 -42.36
C GLU A 338 -83.64 5.21 -42.05
N ALA A 339 -83.61 6.34 -41.35
CA ALA A 339 -84.83 7.11 -41.05
C ALA A 339 -85.37 7.91 -42.26
N ALA A 340 -84.58 8.04 -43.35
CA ALA A 340 -84.91 8.77 -44.58
C ALA A 340 -85.38 7.86 -45.73
N GLU A 341 -85.32 6.53 -45.63
CA GLU A 341 -85.87 5.59 -46.58
C GLU A 341 -87.40 5.42 -46.39
N PRO A 342 -88.28 5.89 -47.28
CA PRO A 342 -89.69 5.70 -47.13
C PRO A 342 -90.07 4.25 -47.51
N VAL A 343 -90.94 3.61 -46.67
CA VAL A 343 -91.61 2.32 -46.92
C VAL A 343 -92.57 2.40 -48.14
#